data_97f1919eef677f4ef82361eb5086c3a8
#
_entry.id   97f1919eef677f4ef82361eb5086c3a8
#
_cell.length_a   1.000
_cell.length_b   1.000
_cell.length_c   1.000
_cell.angle_alpha   90.00
_cell.angle_beta   90.00
_cell.angle_gamma   90.00
#
_symmetry.space_group_name_H-M   'P 1'
#
loop_
_entity.id
_entity.type
_entity.pdbx_description
1 polymer ?
#
loop_
_entity_poly.entity_id
_entity_poly.type
_entity_poly.pdbx_seq_one_letter_code
_entity_poly.pdbx_strand_id
1 'polypeptide(L)'
;MDWEKEFGKPDEKPLDRFADGISNTAIFRRIAFIGDSLSSGEFETLNADGSRGYHDLYEYSWGQYIARKNGLTAYNFSRGGMTAKWYLESFADERGLWDIGKACQAYVIALGVNDLFNQNQPVGSIDDIDPEDSSRNKPTFMGLLARIVSRYKTIQPDAKFFFVTVPNGGDDSVIAKQHRDAMYALAEYFDNSYVIDLYQYGPVYNNEFKERFYLHGHLNASGYILTARMVDSYIDYIIRHNPDDFRNAALIGSGIKY
;
A
#
# COMPACT_ATOMS: atom_id res chain seq x y z
N MET A 1 29.62 -6.82 16.86
CA MET A 1 28.35 -6.39 16.29
C MET A 1 27.69 -7.64 15.72
N ASP A 2 26.45 -7.87 16.07
CA ASP A 2 25.69 -9.02 15.55
C ASP A 2 24.96 -8.59 14.27
N TRP A 3 25.57 -8.89 13.13
CA TRP A 3 25.04 -8.50 11.83
C TRP A 3 23.71 -9.16 11.49
N GLU A 4 23.46 -10.39 12.00
CA GLU A 4 22.16 -11.06 11.81
C GLU A 4 21.03 -10.29 12.49
N LYS A 5 21.32 -9.63 13.61
CA LYS A 5 20.35 -8.78 14.30
C LYS A 5 19.99 -7.54 13.47
N GLU A 6 20.95 -6.98 12.74
CA GLU A 6 20.77 -5.75 11.95
C GLU A 6 20.21 -6.04 10.54
N PHE A 7 20.81 -7.01 9.85
CA PHE A 7 20.46 -7.31 8.45
C PHE A 7 19.49 -8.48 8.27
N GLY A 8 19.17 -9.20 9.35
CA GLY A 8 18.34 -10.40 9.33
C GLY A 8 19.11 -11.66 8.96
N LYS A 9 18.44 -12.80 9.13
CA LYS A 9 18.96 -14.10 8.75
C LYS A 9 18.63 -14.40 7.29
N PRO A 10 19.43 -15.22 6.58
CA PRO A 10 19.13 -15.59 5.19
C PRO A 10 17.78 -16.29 4.99
N ASP A 11 17.27 -16.97 6.04
CA ASP A 11 15.99 -17.69 6.04
C ASP A 11 14.84 -16.90 6.70
N GLU A 12 15.08 -15.65 7.09
CA GLU A 12 14.05 -14.76 7.65
C GLU A 12 12.89 -14.60 6.66
N LYS A 13 11.68 -14.76 7.15
CA LYS A 13 10.46 -14.47 6.38
C LYS A 13 9.92 -13.08 6.74
N PRO A 14 9.16 -12.46 5.84
CA PRO A 14 8.45 -11.23 6.17
C PRO A 14 7.64 -11.39 7.45
N LEU A 15 7.71 -10.38 8.33
CA LEU A 15 7.02 -10.32 9.62
C LEU A 15 7.46 -11.33 10.69
N ASP A 16 8.53 -12.12 10.48
CA ASP A 16 9.14 -12.90 11.56
C ASP A 16 9.63 -12.00 12.69
N ARG A 17 9.95 -10.74 12.37
CA ARG A 17 10.19 -9.70 13.36
C ARG A 17 9.52 -8.38 12.98
N PHE A 18 9.15 -7.62 14.00
CA PHE A 18 8.73 -6.22 13.82
C PHE A 18 9.94 -5.29 14.01
N ALA A 19 10.06 -4.30 13.14
CA ALA A 19 11.06 -3.25 13.28
C ALA A 19 10.76 -2.40 14.54
N ASP A 20 11.69 -2.40 15.48
CA ASP A 20 11.64 -1.58 16.69
C ASP A 20 12.39 -0.26 16.45
N GLY A 21 11.81 0.85 16.88
CA GLY A 21 12.37 2.18 16.62
C GLY A 21 12.32 2.58 15.14
N ILE A 22 13.29 3.36 14.67
CA ILE A 22 13.41 3.77 13.27
C ILE A 22 13.75 2.53 12.43
N SER A 23 13.01 2.32 11.34
CA SER A 23 13.25 1.24 10.38
C SER A 23 14.00 1.74 9.14
N ASN A 24 14.42 0.84 8.25
CA ASN A 24 15.01 1.22 6.97
C ASN A 24 14.02 1.99 6.06
N THR A 25 12.72 2.01 6.35
CA THR A 25 11.77 2.89 5.67
C THR A 25 12.17 4.37 5.76
N ALA A 26 12.93 4.76 6.78
CA ALA A 26 13.46 6.11 6.97
C ALA A 26 14.43 6.58 5.87
N ILE A 27 14.89 5.72 4.96
CA ILE A 27 15.67 6.15 3.78
C ILE A 27 14.85 7.02 2.83
N PHE A 28 13.52 6.95 2.90
CA PHE A 28 12.62 7.81 2.14
C PHE A 28 12.28 9.09 2.91
N ARG A 29 12.23 10.20 2.21
CA ARG A 29 11.75 11.49 2.76
C ARG A 29 10.25 11.65 2.62
N ARG A 30 9.68 11.15 1.51
CA ARG A 30 8.26 11.26 1.17
C ARG A 30 7.75 9.94 0.62
N ILE A 31 6.63 9.48 1.20
CA ILE A 31 5.89 8.31 0.74
C ILE A 31 4.44 8.71 0.52
N ALA A 32 3.85 8.33 -0.62
CA ALA A 32 2.41 8.44 -0.84
C ALA A 32 1.74 7.09 -0.52
N PHE A 33 0.60 7.17 0.16
CA PHE A 33 -0.25 6.03 0.48
C PHE A 33 -1.52 6.14 -0.34
N ILE A 34 -1.64 5.26 -1.34
CA ILE A 34 -2.76 5.18 -2.28
C ILE A 34 -3.64 4.02 -1.83
N GLY A 35 -4.91 4.30 -1.53
CA GLY A 35 -5.80 3.27 -1.05
C GLY A 35 -7.22 3.75 -0.80
N ASP A 36 -7.96 2.97 -0.07
CA ASP A 36 -9.34 3.23 0.30
C ASP A 36 -9.49 3.74 1.75
N SER A 37 -10.64 3.48 2.37
CA SER A 37 -10.96 3.86 3.76
C SER A 37 -9.94 3.33 4.78
N LEU A 38 -9.41 2.13 4.59
CA LEU A 38 -8.42 1.55 5.50
C LEU A 38 -7.06 2.26 5.42
N SER A 39 -6.79 2.96 4.32
CA SER A 39 -5.57 3.76 4.14
C SER A 39 -5.77 5.24 4.48
N SER A 40 -6.99 5.78 4.32
CA SER A 40 -7.28 7.17 4.67
C SER A 40 -7.38 7.44 6.17
N GLY A 41 -7.48 6.39 7.00
CA GLY A 41 -7.69 6.51 8.44
C GLY A 41 -9.16 6.70 8.79
N GLU A 42 -10.08 6.08 8.03
CA GLU A 42 -11.50 6.20 8.28
C GLU A 42 -11.92 5.39 9.50
N PHE A 43 -12.67 6.06 10.40
CA PHE A 43 -13.32 5.46 11.55
C PHE A 43 -14.83 5.38 11.31
N GLU A 44 -15.41 4.25 11.67
CA GLU A 44 -16.84 4.04 11.65
C GLU A 44 -17.43 4.30 13.03
N THR A 45 -18.49 5.11 13.09
CA THR A 45 -19.20 5.42 14.34
C THR A 45 -20.66 5.03 14.26
N LEU A 46 -21.31 4.92 15.41
CA LEU A 46 -22.74 4.73 15.51
C LEU A 46 -23.38 6.04 15.98
N ASN A 47 -24.26 6.60 15.20
CA ASN A 47 -25.02 7.78 15.53
C ASN A 47 -26.16 7.46 16.49
N ALA A 48 -26.72 8.49 17.15
CA ALA A 48 -27.81 8.32 18.11
C ALA A 48 -29.10 7.69 17.52
N ASP A 49 -29.31 7.82 16.23
CA ASP A 49 -30.41 7.22 15.46
C ASP A 49 -30.13 5.78 14.99
N GLY A 50 -28.95 5.23 15.33
CA GLY A 50 -28.52 3.92 14.91
C GLY A 50 -27.88 3.87 13.52
N SER A 51 -27.82 4.97 12.78
CA SER A 51 -27.10 5.06 11.51
C SER A 51 -25.59 5.06 11.72
N ARG A 52 -24.85 4.70 10.65
CA ARG A 52 -23.36 4.72 10.69
C ARG A 52 -22.84 6.04 10.19
N GLY A 53 -21.87 6.60 10.90
CA GLY A 53 -21.05 7.73 10.47
C GLY A 53 -19.67 7.27 10.03
N TYR A 54 -19.08 7.97 9.07
CA TYR A 54 -17.74 7.68 8.55
C TYR A 54 -16.87 8.94 8.65
N HIS A 55 -15.68 8.80 9.22
CA HIS A 55 -14.82 9.93 9.53
C HIS A 55 -13.37 9.65 9.16
N ASP A 56 -12.88 10.33 8.14
CA ASP A 56 -11.45 10.30 7.78
C ASP A 56 -10.62 11.07 8.80
N LEU A 57 -9.90 10.34 9.65
CA LEU A 57 -8.97 10.87 10.62
C LEU A 57 -7.54 10.48 10.21
N TYR A 58 -7.03 11.12 9.18
CA TYR A 58 -5.74 10.77 8.56
C TYR A 58 -4.58 10.65 9.55
N GLU A 59 -4.59 11.43 10.63
CA GLU A 59 -3.59 11.39 11.70
C GLU A 59 -3.45 10.02 12.36
N TYR A 60 -4.52 9.21 12.30
CA TYR A 60 -4.57 7.84 12.80
C TYR A 60 -4.35 6.80 11.71
N SER A 61 -4.19 7.20 10.44
CA SER A 61 -3.91 6.25 9.38
C SER A 61 -2.58 5.53 9.60
N TRP A 62 -2.50 4.29 9.13
CA TRP A 62 -1.26 3.51 9.25
C TRP A 62 -0.08 4.20 8.53
N GLY A 63 -0.31 4.89 7.41
CA GLY A 63 0.71 5.68 6.72
C GLY A 63 1.27 6.81 7.58
N GLN A 64 0.42 7.49 8.34
CA GLN A 64 0.86 8.58 9.22
C GLN A 64 1.60 8.06 10.46
N TYR A 65 1.24 6.89 10.99
CA TYR A 65 2.03 6.24 12.03
C TYR A 65 3.43 5.88 11.54
N ILE A 66 3.57 5.32 10.32
CA ILE A 66 4.86 5.04 9.69
C ILE A 66 5.69 6.31 9.56
N ALA A 67 5.07 7.41 9.10
CA ALA A 67 5.74 8.69 8.92
C ALA A 67 6.29 9.24 10.23
N ARG A 68 5.47 9.27 11.29
CA ARG A 68 5.91 9.76 12.62
C ARG A 68 7.04 8.92 13.20
N LYS A 69 6.96 7.58 13.03
CA LYS A 69 7.99 6.67 13.52
C LYS A 69 9.34 6.89 12.84
N ASN A 70 9.34 7.13 11.54
CA ASN A 70 10.54 7.16 10.69
C ASN A 70 11.00 8.57 10.30
N GLY A 71 10.33 9.62 10.76
CA GLY A 71 10.70 11.00 10.48
C GLY A 71 10.54 11.41 9.00
N LEU A 72 9.60 10.76 8.28
CA LEU A 72 9.29 11.05 6.88
C LEU A 72 7.95 11.79 6.73
N THR A 73 7.65 12.26 5.53
CA THR A 73 6.35 12.84 5.19
C THR A 73 5.48 11.80 4.50
N ALA A 74 4.30 11.51 5.07
CA ALA A 74 3.27 10.70 4.43
C ALA A 74 2.26 11.59 3.70
N TYR A 75 2.06 11.34 2.40
CA TYR A 75 0.96 11.92 1.65
C TYR A 75 -0.25 10.98 1.63
N ASN A 76 -1.42 11.51 1.98
CA ASN A 76 -2.68 10.77 1.85
C ASN A 76 -3.22 10.89 0.43
N PHE A 77 -3.04 9.84 -0.36
CA PHE A 77 -3.64 9.67 -1.69
C PHE A 77 -4.77 8.64 -1.63
N SER A 78 -5.48 8.61 -0.50
CA SER A 78 -6.54 7.63 -0.20
C SER A 78 -7.84 8.33 0.16
N ARG A 79 -8.95 7.61 0.00
CA ARG A 79 -10.29 8.07 0.40
C ARG A 79 -11.22 6.87 0.59
N GLY A 80 -12.19 6.99 1.48
CA GLY A 80 -13.25 5.99 1.67
C GLY A 80 -13.93 5.57 0.38
N GLY A 81 -14.16 4.27 0.20
CA GLY A 81 -14.80 3.70 -0.99
C GLY A 81 -13.96 3.69 -2.26
N MET A 82 -12.68 4.11 -2.23
CA MET A 82 -11.84 4.27 -3.41
C MET A 82 -11.67 2.97 -4.20
N THR A 83 -11.77 3.09 -5.52
CA THR A 83 -11.40 2.07 -6.51
C THR A 83 -10.33 2.61 -7.45
N ALA A 84 -9.59 1.72 -8.13
CA ALA A 84 -8.62 2.12 -9.14
C ALA A 84 -9.26 2.95 -10.28
N LYS A 85 -10.50 2.61 -10.65
CA LYS A 85 -11.29 3.36 -11.63
C LYS A 85 -11.57 4.77 -11.15
N TRP A 86 -12.17 4.93 -9.99
CA TRP A 86 -12.50 6.25 -9.44
C TRP A 86 -11.26 7.11 -9.20
N TYR A 87 -10.17 6.48 -8.75
CA TYR A 87 -8.88 7.15 -8.60
C TYR A 87 -8.44 7.85 -9.89
N LEU A 88 -8.51 7.14 -11.04
CA LEU A 88 -8.09 7.64 -12.36
C LEU A 88 -9.07 8.62 -12.99
N GLU A 89 -10.38 8.40 -12.82
CA GLU A 89 -11.41 9.16 -13.55
C GLU A 89 -11.69 10.53 -12.94
N SER A 90 -11.43 10.71 -11.62
CA SER A 90 -11.75 11.98 -10.97
C SER A 90 -10.84 12.32 -9.80
N PHE A 91 -10.70 11.42 -8.81
CA PHE A 91 -10.12 11.76 -7.51
C PHE A 91 -8.69 12.32 -7.61
N ALA A 92 -7.84 11.68 -8.38
CA ALA A 92 -6.43 12.09 -8.47
C ALA A 92 -6.28 13.45 -9.16
N ASP A 93 -7.09 13.74 -10.18
CA ASP A 93 -7.09 15.03 -10.85
C ASP A 93 -7.69 16.13 -9.96
N GLU A 94 -8.83 15.89 -9.31
CA GLU A 94 -9.49 16.83 -8.38
C GLU A 94 -8.56 17.23 -7.22
N ARG A 95 -7.73 16.32 -6.76
CA ARG A 95 -6.79 16.53 -5.65
C ARG A 95 -5.39 16.95 -6.11
N GLY A 96 -5.15 17.07 -7.41
CA GLY A 96 -3.84 17.41 -7.98
C GLY A 96 -2.75 16.41 -7.54
N LEU A 97 -3.06 15.10 -7.53
CA LEU A 97 -2.14 14.08 -7.04
C LEU A 97 -1.03 13.77 -8.05
N TRP A 98 -1.21 14.19 -9.29
CA TRP A 98 -0.23 14.07 -10.37
C TRP A 98 0.76 15.25 -10.44
N ASP A 99 0.65 16.21 -9.52
CA ASP A 99 1.57 17.35 -9.48
C ASP A 99 2.98 16.87 -9.12
N ILE A 100 3.98 17.33 -9.88
CA ILE A 100 5.40 17.04 -9.64
C ILE A 100 5.85 17.51 -8.24
N GLY A 101 5.24 18.54 -7.67
CA GLY A 101 5.47 18.99 -6.30
C GLY A 101 5.07 17.97 -5.24
N LYS A 102 4.18 17.03 -5.58
CA LYS A 102 3.75 15.91 -4.74
C LYS A 102 4.44 14.60 -5.08
N ALA A 103 5.42 14.60 -6.00
CA ALA A 103 6.17 13.40 -6.34
C ALA A 103 6.85 12.81 -5.10
N CYS A 104 6.73 11.49 -4.95
CA CYS A 104 7.28 10.75 -3.82
C CYS A 104 8.42 9.83 -4.25
N GLN A 105 9.27 9.47 -3.30
CA GLN A 105 10.31 8.47 -3.51
C GLN A 105 9.75 7.06 -3.50
N ALA A 106 8.62 6.87 -2.79
CA ALA A 106 7.90 5.60 -2.75
C ALA A 106 6.39 5.83 -2.76
N TYR A 107 5.68 4.85 -3.33
CA TYR A 107 4.23 4.77 -3.37
C TYR A 107 3.81 3.42 -2.79
N VAL A 108 2.99 3.43 -1.74
CA VAL A 108 2.40 2.22 -1.15
C VAL A 108 0.95 2.15 -1.61
N ILE A 109 0.59 1.10 -2.33
CA ILE A 109 -0.70 0.96 -3.00
C ILE A 109 -1.49 -0.17 -2.35
N ALA A 110 -2.62 0.18 -1.73
CA ALA A 110 -3.53 -0.73 -1.03
C ALA A 110 -4.96 -0.55 -1.57
N LEU A 111 -5.14 -0.73 -2.88
CA LEU A 111 -6.43 -0.75 -3.57
C LEU A 111 -6.86 -2.19 -3.85
N GLY A 112 -8.13 -2.41 -4.10
CA GLY A 112 -8.70 -3.68 -4.56
C GLY A 112 -9.88 -4.17 -3.75
N VAL A 113 -10.02 -3.79 -2.49
CA VAL A 113 -11.18 -4.21 -1.68
C VAL A 113 -12.47 -3.72 -2.31
N ASN A 114 -12.57 -2.44 -2.62
CA ASN A 114 -13.78 -1.90 -3.25
C ASN A 114 -13.94 -2.34 -4.69
N ASP A 115 -12.85 -2.48 -5.44
CA ASP A 115 -12.88 -2.94 -6.82
C ASP A 115 -13.46 -4.36 -6.92
N LEU A 116 -12.87 -5.30 -6.19
CA LEU A 116 -13.10 -6.72 -6.39
C LEU A 116 -14.22 -7.28 -5.52
N PHE A 117 -14.31 -6.87 -4.24
CA PHE A 117 -15.28 -7.45 -3.31
C PHE A 117 -16.60 -6.68 -3.29
N ASN A 118 -16.59 -5.35 -3.49
CA ASN A 118 -17.79 -4.54 -3.43
C ASN A 118 -18.39 -4.28 -4.82
N GLN A 119 -17.55 -4.06 -5.85
CA GLN A 119 -18.01 -3.75 -7.21
C GLN A 119 -17.90 -4.92 -8.18
N ASN A 120 -17.37 -6.07 -7.75
CA ASN A 120 -17.17 -7.26 -8.59
C ASN A 120 -16.44 -6.96 -9.91
N GLN A 121 -15.48 -6.03 -9.88
CA GLN A 121 -14.68 -5.71 -11.05
C GLN A 121 -13.85 -6.92 -11.47
N PRO A 122 -13.72 -7.22 -12.77
CA PRO A 122 -12.83 -8.28 -13.22
C PRO A 122 -11.38 -8.02 -12.77
N VAL A 123 -10.71 -9.03 -12.24
CA VAL A 123 -9.31 -8.91 -11.82
C VAL A 123 -8.41 -8.56 -13.00
N GLY A 124 -8.59 -9.24 -14.13
CA GLY A 124 -7.77 -9.06 -15.33
C GLY A 124 -6.46 -9.86 -15.29
N SER A 125 -5.56 -9.55 -16.22
CA SER A 125 -4.25 -10.18 -16.36
C SER A 125 -3.23 -9.18 -16.91
N ILE A 126 -1.97 -9.58 -17.05
CA ILE A 126 -0.91 -8.78 -17.70
C ILE A 126 -1.25 -8.45 -19.15
N ASP A 127 -2.02 -9.30 -19.86
CA ASP A 127 -2.47 -9.05 -21.23
C ASP A 127 -3.47 -7.88 -21.35
N ASP A 128 -3.92 -7.33 -20.23
CA ASP A 128 -4.78 -6.14 -20.16
C ASP A 128 -3.98 -4.84 -20.13
N ILE A 129 -2.65 -4.94 -20.09
CA ILE A 129 -1.72 -3.81 -20.04
C ILE A 129 -1.13 -3.58 -21.43
N ASP A 130 -1.35 -2.38 -21.97
CA ASP A 130 -0.70 -1.94 -23.18
C ASP A 130 0.72 -1.42 -22.83
N PRO A 131 1.79 -2.02 -23.40
CA PRO A 131 3.16 -1.67 -23.03
C PRO A 131 3.61 -0.30 -23.55
N GLU A 132 2.92 0.25 -24.56
CA GLU A 132 3.28 1.52 -25.17
C GLU A 132 2.44 2.69 -24.67
N ASP A 133 1.16 2.43 -24.37
CA ASP A 133 0.23 3.47 -23.97
C ASP A 133 -0.74 2.98 -22.88
N SER A 134 -0.46 3.33 -21.64
CA SER A 134 -1.28 2.93 -20.51
C SER A 134 -2.74 3.44 -20.56
N SER A 135 -3.04 4.42 -21.42
CA SER A 135 -4.42 4.88 -21.63
C SER A 135 -5.28 3.84 -22.37
N ARG A 136 -4.65 2.89 -23.05
CA ARG A 136 -5.30 1.78 -23.76
C ARG A 136 -5.45 0.52 -22.91
N ASN A 137 -4.97 0.53 -21.67
CA ASN A 137 -5.18 -0.60 -20.76
C ASN A 137 -6.67 -0.93 -20.64
N LYS A 138 -6.99 -2.24 -20.63
CA LYS A 138 -8.38 -2.65 -20.43
C LYS A 138 -8.90 -2.22 -19.05
N PRO A 139 -10.22 -1.99 -18.91
CA PRO A 139 -10.83 -1.53 -17.66
C PRO A 139 -11.02 -2.67 -16.66
N THR A 140 -10.02 -3.53 -16.46
CA THR A 140 -9.92 -4.51 -15.38
C THR A 140 -9.18 -3.91 -14.21
N PHE A 141 -9.24 -4.54 -13.03
CA PHE A 141 -8.51 -4.06 -11.85
C PHE A 141 -7.00 -3.94 -12.16
N MET A 142 -6.38 -4.98 -12.75
CA MET A 142 -4.96 -4.94 -13.11
C MET A 142 -4.64 -3.86 -14.14
N GLY A 143 -5.44 -3.74 -15.20
CA GLY A 143 -5.22 -2.72 -16.23
C GLY A 143 -5.32 -1.30 -15.68
N LEU A 144 -6.30 -1.03 -14.79
CA LEU A 144 -6.46 0.27 -14.15
C LEU A 144 -5.34 0.56 -13.15
N LEU A 145 -4.97 -0.43 -12.33
CA LEU A 145 -3.88 -0.27 -11.37
C LEU A 145 -2.53 -0.04 -12.08
N ALA A 146 -2.27 -0.78 -13.16
CA ALA A 146 -1.11 -0.56 -14.01
C ALA A 146 -1.07 0.86 -14.60
N ARG A 147 -2.22 1.41 -15.00
CA ARG A 147 -2.31 2.79 -15.48
C ARG A 147 -1.95 3.81 -14.39
N ILE A 148 -2.36 3.59 -13.14
CA ILE A 148 -1.96 4.43 -12.00
C ILE A 148 -0.44 4.41 -11.83
N VAL A 149 0.16 3.21 -11.80
CA VAL A 149 1.62 3.04 -11.66
C VAL A 149 2.38 3.70 -12.80
N SER A 150 1.98 3.45 -14.05
CA SER A 150 2.60 4.04 -15.24
C SER A 150 2.60 5.57 -15.17
N ARG A 151 1.48 6.17 -14.73
CA ARG A 151 1.39 7.62 -14.60
C ARG A 151 2.33 8.17 -13.52
N TYR A 152 2.48 7.49 -12.39
CA TYR A 152 3.48 7.89 -11.37
C TYR A 152 4.91 7.67 -11.83
N LYS A 153 5.18 6.61 -12.61
CA LYS A 153 6.51 6.38 -13.19
C LYS A 153 6.90 7.46 -14.21
N THR A 154 5.95 8.09 -14.92
CA THR A 154 6.27 9.26 -15.76
C THR A 154 6.62 10.50 -14.93
N ILE A 155 6.09 10.65 -13.72
CA ILE A 155 6.39 11.76 -12.81
C ILE A 155 7.72 11.55 -12.07
N GLN A 156 7.94 10.32 -11.58
CA GLN A 156 9.13 9.90 -10.84
C GLN A 156 9.57 8.50 -11.26
N PRO A 157 10.40 8.38 -12.32
CA PRO A 157 10.77 7.07 -12.90
C PRO A 157 11.45 6.12 -11.92
N ASP A 158 12.25 6.65 -10.99
CA ASP A 158 13.04 5.86 -10.04
C ASP A 158 12.28 5.54 -8.75
N ALA A 159 11.02 5.99 -8.62
CA ALA A 159 10.22 5.74 -7.43
C ALA A 159 10.03 4.23 -7.18
N LYS A 160 9.96 3.87 -5.91
CA LYS A 160 9.67 2.49 -5.48
C LYS A 160 8.18 2.31 -5.27
N PHE A 161 7.64 1.18 -5.72
CA PHE A 161 6.22 0.84 -5.59
C PHE A 161 6.06 -0.39 -4.69
N PHE A 162 5.16 -0.29 -3.72
CA PHE A 162 4.86 -1.39 -2.80
C PHE A 162 3.36 -1.70 -2.91
N PHE A 163 3.05 -2.88 -3.44
CA PHE A 163 1.67 -3.35 -3.57
C PHE A 163 1.28 -4.14 -2.32
N VAL A 164 0.23 -3.71 -1.64
CA VAL A 164 -0.24 -4.37 -0.41
C VAL A 164 -1.38 -5.32 -0.77
N THR A 165 -1.23 -6.60 -0.40
CA THR A 165 -2.30 -7.57 -0.61
C THR A 165 -3.41 -7.41 0.43
N VAL A 166 -4.65 -7.76 0.04
CA VAL A 166 -5.75 -7.90 1.00
C VAL A 166 -5.37 -9.00 2.01
N PRO A 167 -5.53 -8.77 3.32
CA PRO A 167 -5.25 -9.79 4.33
C PRO A 167 -6.13 -11.02 4.21
N ASN A 168 -5.66 -12.17 4.69
CA ASN A 168 -6.43 -13.40 4.74
C ASN A 168 -7.58 -13.28 5.76
N GLY A 169 -8.81 -13.43 5.31
CA GLY A 169 -10.01 -13.39 6.17
C GLY A 169 -10.27 -14.65 6.99
N GLY A 170 -9.49 -15.71 6.78
CA GLY A 170 -9.71 -17.03 7.40
C GLY A 170 -10.71 -17.89 6.64
N ASP A 171 -11.24 -17.39 5.54
CA ASP A 171 -12.01 -18.11 4.54
C ASP A 171 -11.12 -18.45 3.33
N ASP A 172 -11.52 -19.43 2.55
CA ASP A 172 -10.76 -19.82 1.37
C ASP A 172 -11.12 -18.95 0.14
N SER A 173 -11.11 -17.62 0.34
CA SER A 173 -11.56 -16.65 -0.65
C SER A 173 -10.73 -16.71 -1.93
N VAL A 174 -11.37 -17.08 -3.03
CA VAL A 174 -10.78 -17.12 -4.38
C VAL A 174 -10.37 -15.71 -4.81
N ILE A 175 -11.20 -14.71 -4.53
CA ILE A 175 -10.93 -13.30 -4.90
C ILE A 175 -9.71 -12.75 -4.15
N ALA A 176 -9.53 -13.08 -2.86
CA ALA A 176 -8.36 -12.65 -2.11
C ALA A 176 -7.06 -13.25 -2.68
N LYS A 177 -7.10 -14.53 -3.10
CA LYS A 177 -5.97 -15.19 -3.77
C LYS A 177 -5.69 -14.55 -5.14
N GLN A 178 -6.72 -14.30 -5.94
CA GLN A 178 -6.58 -13.63 -7.24
C GLN A 178 -6.03 -12.21 -7.09
N HIS A 179 -6.48 -11.47 -6.07
CA HIS A 179 -5.91 -10.16 -5.76
C HIS A 179 -4.41 -10.25 -5.43
N ARG A 180 -4.02 -11.20 -4.56
CA ARG A 180 -2.61 -11.44 -4.23
C ARG A 180 -1.79 -11.74 -5.48
N ASP A 181 -2.25 -12.67 -6.31
CA ASP A 181 -1.55 -13.10 -7.51
C ASP A 181 -1.43 -11.92 -8.51
N ALA A 182 -2.45 -11.06 -8.61
CA ALA A 182 -2.41 -9.84 -9.41
C ALA A 182 -1.33 -8.85 -8.91
N MET A 183 -1.18 -8.69 -7.57
CA MET A 183 -0.14 -7.82 -7.01
C MET A 183 1.28 -8.33 -7.32
N TYR A 184 1.50 -9.65 -7.27
CA TYR A 184 2.78 -10.24 -7.67
C TYR A 184 3.05 -10.06 -9.16
N ALA A 185 2.05 -10.31 -10.02
CA ALA A 185 2.20 -10.11 -11.46
C ALA A 185 2.53 -8.65 -11.81
N LEU A 186 1.91 -7.68 -11.15
CA LEU A 186 2.22 -6.25 -11.34
C LEU A 186 3.62 -5.89 -10.82
N ALA A 187 4.06 -6.48 -9.70
CA ALA A 187 5.39 -6.24 -9.18
C ALA A 187 6.49 -6.84 -10.07
N GLU A 188 6.20 -7.95 -10.76
CA GLU A 188 7.10 -8.53 -11.77
C GLU A 188 7.12 -7.71 -13.07
N TYR A 189 5.98 -7.15 -13.46
CA TYR A 189 5.86 -6.35 -14.69
C TYR A 189 6.56 -4.99 -14.59
N PHE A 190 6.52 -4.34 -13.43
CA PHE A 190 7.10 -3.00 -13.24
C PHE A 190 8.42 -3.04 -12.48
N ASP A 191 9.46 -2.45 -13.04
CA ASP A 191 10.72 -2.20 -12.32
C ASP A 191 10.48 -1.41 -11.03
N ASN A 192 11.34 -1.61 -10.03
CA ASN A 192 11.27 -0.94 -8.74
C ASN A 192 9.97 -1.21 -7.96
N SER A 193 9.41 -2.40 -8.12
CA SER A 193 8.11 -2.78 -7.56
C SER A 193 8.22 -4.02 -6.69
N TYR A 194 7.49 -4.04 -5.58
CA TYR A 194 7.57 -5.06 -4.53
C TYR A 194 6.16 -5.36 -3.99
N VAL A 195 5.99 -6.54 -3.40
CA VAL A 195 4.73 -6.93 -2.76
C VAL A 195 4.88 -6.95 -1.24
N ILE A 196 3.94 -6.32 -0.55
CA ILE A 196 3.71 -6.46 0.89
C ILE A 196 2.58 -7.47 1.05
N ASP A 197 2.94 -8.75 1.16
CA ASP A 197 1.97 -9.86 1.17
C ASP A 197 1.42 -10.10 2.58
N LEU A 198 0.42 -9.32 2.95
CA LEU A 198 -0.31 -9.50 4.20
C LEU A 198 -1.27 -10.70 4.15
N TYR A 199 -1.62 -11.19 2.96
CA TYR A 199 -2.41 -12.41 2.81
C TYR A 199 -1.66 -13.63 3.34
N GLN A 200 -0.38 -13.75 2.99
CA GLN A 200 0.46 -14.90 3.36
C GLN A 200 1.14 -14.75 4.72
N TYR A 201 1.63 -13.56 5.04
CA TYR A 201 2.51 -13.34 6.18
C TYR A 201 1.86 -12.52 7.31
N GLY A 202 0.72 -11.89 7.04
CA GLY A 202 -0.05 -11.20 8.07
C GLY A 202 -0.87 -12.16 8.95
N PRO A 203 -1.44 -11.67 10.04
CA PRO A 203 -2.38 -12.45 10.84
C PRO A 203 -3.66 -12.72 10.05
N VAL A 204 -4.37 -13.77 10.44
CA VAL A 204 -5.69 -14.06 9.88
C VAL A 204 -6.72 -13.10 10.46
N TYR A 205 -7.43 -12.37 9.58
CA TYR A 205 -8.46 -11.38 9.95
C TYR A 205 -9.82 -12.04 10.22
N ASN A 206 -9.79 -13.05 11.12
CA ASN A 206 -10.97 -13.77 11.58
C ASN A 206 -11.79 -12.93 12.59
N ASN A 207 -12.83 -13.52 13.17
CA ASN A 207 -13.68 -12.81 14.13
C ASN A 207 -12.91 -12.34 15.38
N GLU A 208 -12.01 -13.15 15.91
CA GLU A 208 -11.18 -12.77 17.08
C GLU A 208 -10.30 -11.54 16.77
N PHE A 209 -9.69 -11.50 15.57
CA PHE A 209 -8.93 -10.35 15.12
C PHE A 209 -9.82 -9.10 15.00
N LYS A 210 -11.00 -9.24 14.40
CA LYS A 210 -11.94 -8.14 14.21
C LYS A 210 -12.48 -7.59 15.52
N GLU A 211 -12.78 -8.42 16.50
CA GLU A 211 -13.19 -7.98 17.84
C GLU A 211 -12.15 -7.09 18.53
N ARG A 212 -10.87 -7.31 18.27
CA ARG A 212 -9.77 -6.54 18.89
C ARG A 212 -9.39 -5.28 18.12
N PHE A 213 -9.43 -5.35 16.78
CA PHE A 213 -8.80 -4.35 15.93
C PHE A 213 -9.75 -3.59 15.01
N TYR A 214 -11.05 -3.88 15.06
CA TYR A 214 -12.05 -3.20 14.26
C TYR A 214 -13.07 -2.45 15.12
N LEU A 215 -13.66 -1.41 14.55
CA LEU A 215 -14.92 -0.80 14.93
C LEU A 215 -15.88 -1.08 13.75
N HIS A 216 -16.75 -2.07 13.92
CA HIS A 216 -17.65 -2.51 12.85
C HIS A 216 -16.88 -2.93 11.59
N GLY A 217 -17.00 -2.18 10.49
CA GLY A 217 -16.38 -2.49 9.20
C GLY A 217 -14.95 -1.95 9.01
N HIS A 218 -14.49 -1.06 9.90
CA HIS A 218 -13.21 -0.36 9.77
C HIS A 218 -12.29 -0.63 10.97
N LEU A 219 -11.00 -0.36 10.80
CA LEU A 219 -10.01 -0.51 11.86
C LEU A 219 -10.28 0.47 13.01
N ASN A 220 -10.06 0.03 14.25
CA ASN A 220 -9.91 0.92 15.37
C ASN A 220 -8.47 1.45 15.45
N ALA A 221 -8.19 2.36 16.40
CA ALA A 221 -6.86 2.96 16.53
C ALA A 221 -5.74 1.92 16.72
N SER A 222 -5.99 0.84 17.48
CA SER A 222 -5.04 -0.26 17.67
C SER A 222 -4.82 -1.05 16.38
N GLY A 223 -5.87 -1.23 15.57
CA GLY A 223 -5.79 -1.86 14.25
C GLY A 223 -4.93 -1.05 13.29
N TYR A 224 -5.07 0.28 13.28
CA TYR A 224 -4.22 1.16 12.48
C TYR A 224 -2.75 1.10 12.91
N ILE A 225 -2.47 1.07 14.21
CA ILE A 225 -1.09 0.91 14.73
C ILE A 225 -0.52 -0.46 14.33
N LEU A 226 -1.29 -1.53 14.47
CA LEU A 226 -0.84 -2.87 14.07
C LEU A 226 -0.54 -2.92 12.57
N THR A 227 -1.43 -2.39 11.72
CA THR A 227 -1.21 -2.32 10.28
C THR A 227 0.04 -1.50 9.94
N ALA A 228 0.24 -0.36 10.60
CA ALA A 228 1.45 0.44 10.44
C ALA A 228 2.72 -0.36 10.77
N ARG A 229 2.71 -1.10 11.88
CA ARG A 229 3.85 -1.94 12.27
C ARG A 229 4.13 -3.04 11.27
N MET A 230 3.10 -3.71 10.76
CA MET A 230 3.25 -4.76 9.75
C MET A 230 3.82 -4.21 8.44
N VAL A 231 3.21 -3.15 7.90
CA VAL A 231 3.64 -2.55 6.62
C VAL A 231 5.06 -1.99 6.72
N ASP A 232 5.37 -1.26 7.78
CA ASP A 232 6.71 -0.70 8.01
C ASP A 232 7.78 -1.80 8.14
N SER A 233 7.48 -2.86 8.91
CA SER A 233 8.41 -3.98 9.08
C SER A 233 8.60 -4.78 7.79
N TYR A 234 7.56 -4.86 6.96
CA TYR A 234 7.66 -5.53 5.66
C TYR A 234 8.49 -4.70 4.68
N ILE A 235 8.32 -3.37 4.63
CA ILE A 235 9.17 -2.48 3.84
C ILE A 235 10.63 -2.59 4.31
N ASP A 236 10.86 -2.59 5.61
CA ASP A 236 12.19 -2.80 6.20
C ASP A 236 12.81 -4.14 5.76
N TYR A 237 12.01 -5.21 5.79
CA TYR A 237 12.42 -6.52 5.29
C TYR A 237 12.82 -6.47 3.80
N ILE A 238 11.98 -5.86 2.95
CA ILE A 238 12.27 -5.74 1.50
C ILE A 238 13.57 -4.98 1.27
N ILE A 239 13.79 -3.87 1.96
CA ILE A 239 15.01 -3.06 1.82
C ILE A 239 16.25 -3.86 2.23
N ARG A 240 16.20 -4.58 3.35
CA ARG A 240 17.33 -5.39 3.84
C ARG A 240 17.68 -6.56 2.92
N HIS A 241 16.70 -7.13 2.23
CA HIS A 241 16.88 -8.27 1.35
C HIS A 241 17.15 -7.87 -0.12
N ASN A 242 17.02 -6.58 -0.46
CA ASN A 242 17.30 -6.04 -1.80
C ASN A 242 18.20 -4.76 -1.71
N PRO A 243 19.34 -4.80 -1.02
CA PRO A 243 20.12 -3.58 -0.71
C PRO A 243 20.58 -2.83 -1.95
N ASP A 244 20.86 -3.51 -3.05
CA ASP A 244 21.31 -2.88 -4.28
C ASP A 244 20.21 -2.02 -4.93
N ASP A 245 18.95 -2.44 -4.85
CA ASP A 245 17.81 -1.70 -5.39
C ASP A 245 17.55 -0.38 -4.63
N PHE A 246 17.94 -0.33 -3.36
CA PHE A 246 17.69 0.82 -2.49
C PHE A 246 18.92 1.70 -2.24
N ARG A 247 20.07 1.33 -2.80
CA ARG A 247 21.34 2.06 -2.61
C ARG A 247 21.22 3.56 -2.88
N ASN A 248 20.47 3.94 -3.90
CA ASN A 248 20.30 5.32 -4.34
C ASN A 248 18.94 5.93 -3.95
N ALA A 249 18.17 5.28 -3.06
CA ALA A 249 16.81 5.73 -2.69
C ALA A 249 16.78 7.17 -2.17
N ALA A 250 17.82 7.59 -1.42
CA ALA A 250 17.95 8.97 -0.93
C ALA A 250 18.09 10.02 -2.04
N LEU A 251 18.55 9.63 -3.23
CA LEU A 251 18.77 10.52 -4.38
C LEU A 251 17.55 10.68 -5.28
N ILE A 252 16.55 9.81 -5.13
CA ILE A 252 15.30 9.87 -5.93
C ILE A 252 14.66 11.25 -5.78
N GLY A 253 14.42 11.93 -6.92
CA GLY A 253 13.82 13.26 -6.97
C GLY A 253 14.69 14.41 -6.46
N SER A 254 15.98 14.19 -6.17
CA SER A 254 16.91 15.24 -5.74
C SER A 254 17.62 15.97 -6.90
N GLY A 255 17.56 15.40 -8.11
CA GLY A 255 18.37 15.87 -9.25
C GLY A 255 19.85 15.48 -9.17
N ILE A 256 20.29 14.84 -8.09
CA ILE A 256 21.65 14.34 -7.91
C ILE A 256 21.72 12.93 -8.51
N LYS A 257 22.80 12.64 -9.24
CA LYS A 257 23.11 11.31 -9.79
C LYS A 257 24.33 10.74 -9.10
N TYR A 258 24.32 9.42 -8.92
CA TYR A 258 25.45 8.67 -8.38
C TYR A 258 25.94 7.65 -9.41
#